data_db886f081ee5a6072760103f3345acde
#
_entry.id   db886f081ee5a6072760103f3345acde
#
_cell.length_a   1.000
_cell.length_b   1.000
_cell.length_c   1.000
_cell.angle_alpha   90.00
_cell.angle_beta   90.00
_cell.angle_gamma   90.00
#
_symmetry.space_group_name_H-M   'P 1'
#
loop_
_entity.id
_entity.type
_entity.pdbx_description
1 polymer ?
#
loop_
_entity_poly.entity_id
_entity_poly.type
_entity_poly.pdbx_seq_one_letter_code
_entity_poly.pdbx_strand_id
1 'polypeptide(L)'
;MGTTHDFWGLRAVYGSFMIRLRQIALVAHSLDQAISDISSALDVDVIYRDPGVGFFGLHNALFCIGDQFLEVVSPIQEGTTAGRLLDKLGGDGGYMALYEVDDLDARIDHVKSLSIRTVWEGTGDAIRGRHLHPRDTGGTLVSLDQPDLAGEWAWGGPEWKSRRASSVVSTIDSFTVSVPDPDFTRKHWTTLGINEAVRFVACGDQPEGLTEVTMKCVDSSRVGESFQLCGITISLKA
;
A
#
# COMPACT_ATOMS: atom_id res chain seq x y z
N MET A 1 12.73 -3.71 -57.61
CA MET A 1 11.61 -4.35 -56.88
C MET A 1 12.15 -4.70 -55.50
N GLY A 2 11.97 -3.84 -54.55
CA GLY A 2 12.41 -4.04 -53.16
C GLY A 2 11.20 -4.22 -52.26
N THR A 3 11.11 -5.37 -51.63
CA THR A 3 10.05 -5.68 -50.67
C THR A 3 10.40 -5.07 -49.31
N THR A 4 9.61 -4.08 -48.93
CA THR A 4 9.58 -3.53 -47.57
C THR A 4 8.94 -4.57 -46.62
N HIS A 5 9.71 -5.12 -45.71
CA HIS A 5 9.15 -5.92 -44.62
C HIS A 5 8.55 -4.99 -43.57
N ASP A 6 7.24 -5.10 -43.42
CA ASP A 6 6.44 -4.45 -42.39
C ASP A 6 6.86 -4.87 -40.98
N PHE A 7 7.43 -3.93 -40.23
CA PHE A 7 7.73 -4.04 -38.79
C PHE A 7 6.52 -3.63 -37.93
N TRP A 8 5.30 -4.11 -38.24
CA TRP A 8 4.06 -3.80 -37.51
C TRP A 8 3.42 -5.06 -36.92
N GLY A 9 4.16 -5.85 -36.13
CA GLY A 9 3.66 -7.13 -35.62
C GLY A 9 3.82 -7.41 -34.14
N LEU A 10 4.29 -6.46 -33.31
CA LEU A 10 4.58 -6.74 -31.89
C LEU A 10 4.02 -5.68 -30.90
N ARG A 11 2.92 -5.05 -31.21
CA ARG A 11 2.27 -4.05 -30.33
C ARG A 11 0.86 -4.42 -29.90
N ALA A 12 0.53 -5.68 -29.76
CA ALA A 12 -0.83 -6.09 -29.43
C ALA A 12 -0.94 -7.29 -28.49
N VAL A 13 -0.18 -7.32 -27.37
CA VAL A 13 -0.42 -8.33 -26.32
C VAL A 13 -0.36 -7.76 -24.90
N TYR A 14 0.16 -6.57 -24.65
CA TYR A 14 0.05 -5.95 -23.33
C TYR A 14 -0.89 -4.75 -23.42
N GLY A 15 -2.18 -4.99 -23.24
CA GLY A 15 -3.08 -3.94 -22.80
C GLY A 15 -2.44 -3.25 -21.60
N SER A 16 -2.51 -1.92 -21.52
CA SER A 16 -2.03 -1.17 -20.36
C SER A 16 -2.88 -1.59 -19.16
N PHE A 17 -2.44 -2.60 -18.43
CA PHE A 17 -3.08 -3.00 -17.18
C PHE A 17 -2.96 -1.83 -16.20
N MET A 18 -4.10 -1.30 -15.77
CA MET A 18 -4.12 -0.26 -14.76
C MET A 18 -3.64 -0.85 -13.42
N ILE A 19 -2.71 -0.15 -12.79
CA ILE A 19 -2.35 -0.37 -11.39
C ILE A 19 -2.28 0.98 -10.70
N ARG A 20 -2.80 1.07 -9.49
CA ARG A 20 -2.83 2.31 -8.74
C ARG A 20 -2.71 2.04 -7.24
N LEU A 21 -1.83 2.76 -6.57
CA LEU A 21 -1.75 2.73 -5.12
C LEU A 21 -3.07 3.26 -4.51
N ARG A 22 -3.74 2.44 -3.71
CA ARG A 22 -5.01 2.82 -3.06
C ARG A 22 -4.89 2.95 -1.57
N GLN A 23 -4.03 2.16 -0.93
CA GLN A 23 -3.97 2.13 0.51
C GLN A 23 -2.57 1.78 0.99
N ILE A 24 -2.15 2.44 2.06
CA ILE A 24 -0.97 2.07 2.85
C ILE A 24 -1.45 1.64 4.22
N ALA A 25 -1.01 0.48 4.68
CA ALA A 25 -1.25 0.00 6.03
C ALA A 25 0.03 0.11 6.87
N LEU A 26 -0.13 0.58 8.09
CA LEU A 26 0.87 0.65 9.14
C LEU A 26 0.53 -0.37 10.23
N VAL A 27 1.50 -0.76 11.03
CA VAL A 27 1.30 -1.61 12.20
C VAL A 27 1.74 -0.87 13.45
N ALA A 28 0.93 -0.91 14.50
CA ALA A 28 1.22 -0.27 15.78
C ALA A 28 0.88 -1.18 16.96
N HIS A 29 1.62 -1.02 18.07
CA HIS A 29 1.31 -1.68 19.34
C HIS A 29 0.00 -1.14 19.96
N SER A 30 -0.24 0.18 19.83
CA SER A 30 -1.40 0.86 20.37
C SER A 30 -2.21 1.52 19.25
N LEU A 31 -3.37 0.93 18.92
CA LEU A 31 -4.25 1.51 17.91
C LEU A 31 -4.76 2.91 18.32
N ASP A 32 -5.12 3.10 19.59
CA ASP A 32 -5.68 4.37 20.06
C ASP A 32 -4.64 5.50 20.03
N GLN A 33 -3.38 5.22 20.38
CA GLN A 33 -2.31 6.20 20.28
C GLN A 33 -2.05 6.57 18.81
N ALA A 34 -1.96 5.57 17.94
CA ALA A 34 -1.78 5.78 16.50
C ALA A 34 -2.92 6.63 15.88
N ILE A 35 -4.17 6.37 16.27
CA ILE A 35 -5.32 7.17 15.84
C ILE A 35 -5.17 8.63 16.29
N SER A 36 -4.84 8.85 17.56
CA SER A 36 -4.67 10.21 18.11
C SER A 36 -3.60 11.00 17.36
N ASP A 37 -2.45 10.37 17.13
CA ASP A 37 -1.29 11.00 16.49
C ASP A 37 -1.57 11.32 15.02
N ILE A 38 -2.13 10.37 14.26
CA ILE A 38 -2.46 10.54 12.85
C ILE A 38 -3.56 11.60 12.68
N SER A 39 -4.64 11.52 13.47
CA SER A 39 -5.73 12.50 13.39
C SER A 39 -5.25 13.92 13.67
N SER A 40 -4.39 14.07 14.68
CA SER A 40 -3.85 15.38 15.06
C SER A 40 -2.88 15.94 14.00
N ALA A 41 -2.01 15.10 13.43
CA ALA A 41 -0.99 15.56 12.49
C ALA A 41 -1.56 15.88 11.10
N LEU A 42 -2.52 15.06 10.64
CA LEU A 42 -3.04 15.11 9.26
C LEU A 42 -4.44 15.70 9.15
N ASP A 43 -5.08 16.10 10.24
CA ASP A 43 -6.47 16.58 10.30
C ASP A 43 -7.44 15.62 9.59
N VAL A 44 -7.41 14.37 10.01
CA VAL A 44 -8.25 13.28 9.45
C VAL A 44 -9.00 12.55 10.57
N ASP A 45 -10.21 12.09 10.25
CA ASP A 45 -11.02 11.28 11.17
C ASP A 45 -10.93 9.79 10.78
N VAL A 46 -11.09 8.90 11.76
CA VAL A 46 -11.33 7.48 11.48
C VAL A 46 -12.65 7.35 10.74
N ILE A 47 -12.61 6.79 9.54
CA ILE A 47 -13.80 6.63 8.70
C ILE A 47 -14.41 5.24 8.80
N TYR A 48 -13.58 4.23 9.09
CA TYR A 48 -14.02 2.85 9.13
C TYR A 48 -13.13 2.02 10.06
N ARG A 49 -13.73 1.01 10.65
CA ARG A 49 -13.07 -0.08 11.35
C ARG A 49 -13.58 -1.37 10.73
N ASP A 50 -12.70 -2.04 9.97
CA ASP A 50 -13.08 -3.25 9.25
C ASP A 50 -13.11 -4.46 10.21
N PRO A 51 -14.26 -5.07 10.46
CA PRO A 51 -14.33 -6.28 11.28
C PRO A 51 -13.63 -7.48 10.62
N GLY A 52 -13.44 -7.46 9.30
CA GLY A 52 -12.79 -8.53 8.54
C GLY A 52 -11.34 -8.77 8.96
N VAL A 53 -10.62 -7.74 9.43
CA VAL A 53 -9.24 -7.91 9.90
C VAL A 53 -9.14 -8.77 11.17
N GLY A 54 -10.26 -8.98 11.88
CA GLY A 54 -10.35 -9.91 13.00
C GLY A 54 -9.98 -11.35 12.63
N PHE A 55 -10.15 -11.74 11.36
CA PHE A 55 -9.68 -13.02 10.85
C PHE A 55 -8.15 -13.20 11.02
N PHE A 56 -7.40 -12.11 10.95
CA PHE A 56 -5.94 -12.11 11.14
C PHE A 56 -5.53 -11.90 12.61
N GLY A 57 -6.49 -11.81 13.54
CA GLY A 57 -6.24 -11.46 14.94
C GLY A 57 -5.86 -10.00 15.14
N LEU A 58 -6.42 -9.12 14.32
CA LEU A 58 -6.13 -7.69 14.32
C LEU A 58 -7.41 -6.88 14.55
N HIS A 59 -7.23 -5.62 14.95
CA HIS A 59 -8.20 -4.55 14.80
C HIS A 59 -7.54 -3.40 14.04
N ASN A 60 -8.34 -2.50 13.45
CA ASN A 60 -7.80 -1.43 12.61
C ASN A 60 -8.55 -0.12 12.75
N ALA A 61 -7.98 0.90 12.13
CA ALA A 61 -8.62 2.17 11.84
C ALA A 61 -8.18 2.64 10.46
N LEU A 62 -9.14 3.08 9.62
CA LEU A 62 -8.89 3.63 8.31
C LEU A 62 -9.16 5.13 8.29
N PHE A 63 -8.30 5.85 7.59
CA PHE A 63 -8.38 7.28 7.32
C PHE A 63 -8.43 7.50 5.81
N CYS A 64 -9.32 8.38 5.35
CA CYS A 64 -9.45 8.69 3.93
C CYS A 64 -8.58 9.91 3.57
N ILE A 65 -7.71 9.76 2.57
CA ILE A 65 -6.84 10.80 2.02
C ILE A 65 -7.21 10.98 0.53
N GLY A 66 -8.11 11.91 0.25
CA GLY A 66 -8.69 12.03 -1.09
C GLY A 66 -9.53 10.80 -1.43
N ASP A 67 -9.05 9.98 -2.37
CA ASP A 67 -9.65 8.69 -2.73
C ASP A 67 -8.71 7.50 -2.42
N GLN A 68 -7.70 7.73 -1.61
CA GLN A 68 -6.76 6.73 -1.07
C GLN A 68 -6.93 6.61 0.45
N PHE A 69 -6.26 5.62 1.05
CA PHE A 69 -6.46 5.31 2.45
C PHE A 69 -5.13 5.12 3.18
N LEU A 70 -5.07 5.64 4.39
CA LEU A 70 -4.08 5.26 5.39
C LEU A 70 -4.78 4.36 6.41
N GLU A 71 -4.22 3.21 6.68
CA GLU A 71 -4.73 2.26 7.67
C GLU A 71 -3.71 2.08 8.77
N VAL A 72 -4.17 1.86 9.99
CA VAL A 72 -3.36 1.30 11.07
C VAL A 72 -3.99 0.02 11.54
N VAL A 73 -3.22 -1.05 11.60
CA VAL A 73 -3.60 -2.32 12.23
C VAL A 73 -2.86 -2.50 13.56
N SER A 74 -3.49 -3.17 14.52
CA SER A 74 -2.86 -3.53 15.77
C SER A 74 -3.30 -4.94 16.19
N PRO A 75 -2.39 -5.80 16.70
CA PRO A 75 -2.74 -7.14 17.17
C PRO A 75 -3.70 -7.10 18.36
N ILE A 76 -4.72 -7.96 18.35
CA ILE A 76 -5.62 -8.22 19.48
C ILE A 76 -5.32 -9.54 20.19
N GLN A 77 -4.33 -10.29 19.69
CA GLN A 77 -3.89 -11.56 20.24
C GLN A 77 -2.42 -11.82 19.89
N GLU A 78 -1.78 -12.71 20.62
CA GLU A 78 -0.40 -13.14 20.34
C GLU A 78 -0.30 -13.98 19.06
N GLY A 79 0.92 -14.08 18.52
CA GLY A 79 1.26 -14.96 17.39
C GLY A 79 0.74 -14.50 16.03
N THR A 80 0.23 -13.28 15.88
CA THR A 80 -0.18 -12.72 14.59
C THR A 80 1.01 -12.40 13.69
N THR A 81 0.79 -12.30 12.38
CA THR A 81 1.82 -11.86 11.44
C THR A 81 2.24 -10.41 11.71
N ALA A 82 1.29 -9.55 12.05
CA ALA A 82 1.54 -8.17 12.43
C ALA A 82 2.37 -8.08 13.73
N GLY A 83 2.06 -8.90 14.75
CA GLY A 83 2.85 -8.97 15.98
C GLY A 83 4.31 -9.36 15.73
N ARG A 84 4.53 -10.39 14.90
CA ARG A 84 5.91 -10.78 14.51
C ARG A 84 6.66 -9.68 13.74
N LEU A 85 5.94 -8.84 12.98
CA LEU A 85 6.56 -7.69 12.33
C LEU A 85 6.94 -6.62 13.33
N LEU A 86 6.07 -6.28 14.29
CA LEU A 86 6.40 -5.36 15.40
C LEU A 86 7.67 -5.82 16.15
N ASP A 87 7.77 -7.12 16.46
CA ASP A 87 8.96 -7.70 17.11
C ASP A 87 10.21 -7.54 16.22
N LYS A 88 10.09 -7.82 14.91
CA LYS A 88 11.20 -7.68 13.94
C LYS A 88 11.69 -6.24 13.82
N LEU A 89 10.75 -5.28 13.81
CA LEU A 89 11.06 -3.85 13.69
C LEU A 89 11.54 -3.24 15.01
N GLY A 90 11.25 -3.90 16.15
CA GLY A 90 11.48 -3.35 17.48
C GLY A 90 10.54 -2.20 17.83
N GLY A 91 9.38 -2.11 17.19
CA GLY A 91 8.40 -1.04 17.37
C GLY A 91 7.38 -0.99 16.23
N ASP A 92 6.61 0.08 16.20
CA ASP A 92 5.64 0.36 15.14
C ASP A 92 6.34 0.55 13.79
N GLY A 93 5.61 0.38 12.67
CA GLY A 93 6.20 0.54 11.35
C GLY A 93 5.26 0.39 10.18
N GLY A 94 5.81 0.43 8.98
CA GLY A 94 5.08 0.14 7.76
C GLY A 94 4.75 -1.35 7.63
N TYR A 95 3.55 -1.65 7.14
CA TYR A 95 3.06 -3.02 7.07
C TYR A 95 2.81 -3.48 5.64
N MET A 96 2.05 -2.69 4.86
CA MET A 96 1.53 -3.18 3.59
C MET A 96 1.22 -2.06 2.60
N ALA A 97 1.41 -2.32 1.30
CA ALA A 97 0.89 -1.51 0.21
C ALA A 97 -0.19 -2.28 -0.55
N LEU A 98 -1.37 -1.65 -0.74
CA LEU A 98 -2.50 -2.23 -1.44
C LEU A 98 -2.74 -1.47 -2.75
N TYR A 99 -2.75 -2.21 -3.84
CA TYR A 99 -2.93 -1.66 -5.18
C TYR A 99 -4.26 -2.07 -5.78
N GLU A 100 -5.01 -1.10 -6.30
CA GLU A 100 -6.14 -1.35 -7.18
C GLU A 100 -5.62 -1.81 -8.54
N VAL A 101 -6.22 -2.86 -9.09
CA VAL A 101 -5.93 -3.40 -10.42
C VAL A 101 -7.24 -3.61 -11.19
N ASP A 102 -7.15 -3.56 -12.51
CA ASP A 102 -8.30 -3.73 -13.41
C ASP A 102 -8.57 -5.21 -13.77
N ASP A 103 -7.57 -6.08 -13.71
CA ASP A 103 -7.67 -7.51 -13.98
C ASP A 103 -6.78 -8.31 -13.00
N LEU A 104 -7.38 -8.70 -11.87
CA LEU A 104 -6.69 -9.42 -10.82
C LEU A 104 -6.21 -10.79 -11.28
N ASP A 105 -7.01 -11.49 -12.09
CA ASP A 105 -6.68 -12.85 -12.51
C ASP A 105 -5.45 -12.84 -13.44
N ALA A 106 -5.41 -11.92 -14.42
CA ALA A 106 -4.24 -11.76 -15.27
C ALA A 106 -2.99 -11.31 -14.49
N ARG A 107 -3.16 -10.43 -13.47
CA ARG A 107 -2.06 -10.02 -12.59
C ARG A 107 -1.50 -11.19 -11.78
N ILE A 108 -2.38 -12.01 -11.23
CA ILE A 108 -1.98 -13.19 -10.43
C ILE A 108 -1.32 -14.24 -11.32
N ASP A 109 -1.80 -14.47 -12.52
CA ASP A 109 -1.15 -15.38 -13.48
C ASP A 109 0.25 -14.89 -13.85
N HIS A 110 0.41 -13.57 -14.07
CA HIS A 110 1.72 -12.98 -14.33
C HIS A 110 2.69 -13.19 -13.16
N VAL A 111 2.33 -12.82 -11.94
CA VAL A 111 3.23 -12.96 -10.78
C VAL A 111 3.51 -14.44 -10.45
N LYS A 112 2.55 -15.33 -10.63
CA LYS A 112 2.77 -16.79 -10.51
C LYS A 112 3.78 -17.32 -11.54
N SER A 113 3.74 -16.82 -12.79
CA SER A 113 4.71 -17.20 -13.83
C SER A 113 6.15 -16.83 -13.45
N LEU A 114 6.31 -15.84 -12.56
CA LEU A 114 7.58 -15.39 -11.98
C LEU A 114 7.89 -16.03 -10.62
N SER A 115 7.17 -17.11 -10.25
CA SER A 115 7.33 -17.88 -9.01
C SER A 115 7.02 -17.10 -7.73
N ILE A 116 6.21 -16.03 -7.80
CA ILE A 116 5.73 -15.30 -6.64
C ILE A 116 4.54 -16.04 -6.01
N ARG A 117 4.65 -16.35 -4.73
CA ARG A 117 3.59 -17.02 -3.98
C ARG A 117 2.50 -16.04 -3.55
N THR A 118 1.27 -16.50 -3.53
CA THR A 118 0.15 -15.83 -2.85
C THR A 118 0.01 -16.43 -1.45
N VAL A 119 -0.11 -15.59 -0.43
CA VAL A 119 -0.22 -16.01 0.98
C VAL A 119 -1.60 -15.80 1.57
N TRP A 120 -2.45 -15.05 0.89
CA TRP A 120 -3.85 -14.86 1.24
C TRP A 120 -4.69 -14.56 0.00
N GLU A 121 -5.89 -15.09 -0.01
CA GLU A 121 -6.92 -14.83 -1.00
C GLU A 121 -8.20 -14.45 -0.27
N GLY A 122 -8.78 -13.32 -0.63
CA GLY A 122 -10.03 -12.82 -0.07
C GLY A 122 -10.99 -12.34 -1.14
N THR A 123 -12.27 -12.52 -0.83
CA THR A 123 -13.37 -11.98 -1.62
C THR A 123 -14.32 -11.32 -0.62
N GLY A 124 -14.44 -10.01 -0.68
CA GLY A 124 -15.46 -9.24 0.00
C GLY A 124 -16.71 -9.09 -0.87
N ASP A 125 -17.71 -8.37 -0.37
CA ASP A 125 -19.00 -8.19 -1.05
C ASP A 125 -18.88 -7.44 -2.39
N ALA A 126 -17.82 -6.65 -2.60
CA ALA A 126 -17.62 -5.82 -3.80
C ALA A 126 -16.15 -5.65 -4.20
N ILE A 127 -15.25 -6.53 -3.70
CA ILE A 127 -13.81 -6.45 -3.96
C ILE A 127 -13.16 -7.81 -3.75
N ARG A 128 -12.18 -8.16 -4.60
CA ARG A 128 -11.33 -9.34 -4.44
C ARG A 128 -9.91 -8.90 -4.19
N GLY A 129 -9.18 -9.61 -3.31
CA GLY A 129 -7.80 -9.29 -2.98
C GLY A 129 -6.89 -10.51 -2.94
N ARG A 130 -5.59 -10.29 -3.19
CA ARG A 130 -4.52 -11.28 -3.12
C ARG A 130 -3.27 -10.67 -2.50
N HIS A 131 -2.83 -11.25 -1.39
CA HIS A 131 -1.56 -10.85 -0.78
C HIS A 131 -0.41 -11.65 -1.38
N LEU A 132 0.58 -10.97 -1.90
CA LEU A 132 1.81 -11.57 -2.40
C LEU A 132 2.77 -11.85 -1.24
N HIS A 133 3.55 -12.93 -1.31
CA HIS A 133 4.46 -13.30 -0.24
C HIS A 133 5.60 -12.28 -0.10
N PRO A 134 5.80 -11.63 1.06
CA PRO A 134 6.75 -10.52 1.21
C PRO A 134 8.21 -10.92 1.01
N ARG A 135 8.59 -12.19 1.20
CA ARG A 135 9.93 -12.67 0.86
C ARG A 135 10.17 -12.83 -0.63
N ASP A 136 9.09 -12.94 -1.42
CA ASP A 136 9.19 -13.10 -2.87
C ASP A 136 9.15 -11.74 -3.56
N THR A 137 8.42 -10.77 -3.03
CA THR A 137 8.40 -9.38 -3.52
C THR A 137 9.61 -8.57 -3.03
N GLY A 138 10.02 -8.79 -1.78
CA GLY A 138 11.04 -8.01 -1.07
C GLY A 138 10.48 -6.70 -0.48
N GLY A 139 10.95 -6.36 0.70
CA GLY A 139 10.73 -5.08 1.36
C GLY A 139 9.42 -4.95 2.15
N THR A 140 8.27 -5.18 1.55
CA THR A 140 6.98 -5.03 2.25
C THR A 140 5.93 -6.00 1.71
N LEU A 141 4.86 -6.21 2.48
CA LEU A 141 3.69 -6.96 2.02
C LEU A 141 2.94 -6.15 0.95
N VAL A 142 2.56 -6.81 -0.14
CA VAL A 142 1.81 -6.20 -1.24
C VAL A 142 0.49 -6.92 -1.42
N SER A 143 -0.61 -6.17 -1.55
CA SER A 143 -1.89 -6.67 -2.03
C SER A 143 -2.19 -6.15 -3.43
N LEU A 144 -2.78 -7.01 -4.24
CA LEU A 144 -3.42 -6.66 -5.51
C LEU A 144 -4.92 -6.86 -5.32
N ASP A 145 -5.69 -5.80 -5.52
CA ASP A 145 -7.10 -5.79 -5.20
C ASP A 145 -7.91 -5.24 -6.38
N GLN A 146 -8.96 -5.95 -6.75
CA GLN A 146 -9.87 -5.56 -7.82
C GLN A 146 -11.26 -5.30 -7.24
N PRO A 147 -11.72 -4.04 -7.21
CA PRO A 147 -13.11 -3.74 -6.92
C PRO A 147 -14.01 -4.17 -8.10
N ASP A 148 -15.26 -4.53 -7.80
CA ASP A 148 -16.26 -4.88 -8.82
C ASP A 148 -16.59 -3.68 -9.74
N LEU A 149 -16.50 -2.47 -9.20
CA LEU A 149 -16.68 -1.22 -9.94
C LEU A 149 -15.42 -0.37 -9.81
N ALA A 150 -14.86 0.05 -10.95
CA ALA A 150 -13.68 0.90 -11.00
C ALA A 150 -13.86 2.18 -10.15
N GLY A 151 -12.86 2.50 -9.33
CA GLY A 151 -12.88 3.65 -8.42
C GLY A 151 -13.65 3.45 -7.12
N GLU A 152 -14.34 2.32 -6.93
CA GLU A 152 -14.82 1.90 -5.61
C GLU A 152 -13.68 1.30 -4.79
N TRP A 153 -13.85 1.26 -3.46
CA TRP A 153 -12.89 0.65 -2.56
C TRP A 153 -13.59 0.13 -1.33
N ALA A 154 -14.09 -1.09 -1.39
CA ALA A 154 -14.89 -1.67 -0.32
C ALA A 154 -14.13 -1.83 1.00
N TRP A 155 -12.78 -1.98 0.94
CA TRP A 155 -11.95 -1.97 2.15
C TRP A 155 -12.01 -0.65 2.93
N GLY A 156 -12.36 0.48 2.28
CA GLY A 156 -12.56 1.80 2.90
C GLY A 156 -13.86 1.95 3.67
N GLY A 157 -14.73 0.94 3.62
CA GLY A 157 -16.06 0.97 4.23
C GLY A 157 -17.12 1.66 3.35
N PRO A 158 -18.39 1.58 3.74
CA PRO A 158 -19.52 1.94 2.87
C PRO A 158 -19.66 3.45 2.61
N GLU A 159 -19.12 4.29 3.49
CA GLU A 159 -19.37 5.73 3.47
C GLU A 159 -18.14 6.60 3.20
N TRP A 160 -17.05 6.02 2.71
CA TRP A 160 -15.79 6.75 2.58
C TRP A 160 -15.89 8.00 1.67
N LYS A 161 -16.75 7.97 0.64
CA LYS A 161 -16.94 9.09 -0.31
C LYS A 161 -17.63 10.31 0.31
N SER A 162 -18.34 10.15 1.43
CA SER A 162 -19.07 11.23 2.09
C SER A 162 -18.28 11.88 3.22
N ARG A 163 -17.01 11.53 3.39
CA ARG A 163 -16.21 11.99 4.51
C ARG A 163 -15.61 13.39 4.26
N ARG A 164 -15.33 14.06 5.38
CA ARG A 164 -14.67 15.37 5.37
C ARG A 164 -13.26 15.24 4.78
N ALA A 165 -12.91 16.14 3.88
CA ALA A 165 -11.55 16.25 3.38
C ALA A 165 -10.62 16.80 4.49
N SER A 166 -9.39 16.31 4.52
CA SER A 166 -8.34 16.88 5.37
C SER A 166 -8.01 18.32 4.94
N SER A 167 -7.73 19.19 5.91
CA SER A 167 -7.18 20.52 5.64
C SER A 167 -5.66 20.47 5.42
N VAL A 168 -5.01 19.35 5.71
CA VAL A 168 -3.55 19.19 5.65
C VAL A 168 -3.10 18.46 4.39
N VAL A 169 -3.74 17.33 4.05
CA VAL A 169 -3.30 16.43 2.97
C VAL A 169 -4.44 16.10 2.01
N SER A 170 -4.10 15.89 0.73
CA SER A 170 -5.09 15.59 -0.32
C SER A 170 -4.87 14.26 -1.02
N THR A 171 -3.65 13.72 -1.03
CA THR A 171 -3.30 12.52 -1.81
C THR A 171 -2.06 11.86 -1.22
N ILE A 172 -2.02 10.54 -1.21
CA ILE A 172 -0.79 9.77 -1.01
C ILE A 172 -0.06 9.75 -2.35
N ASP A 173 1.06 10.45 -2.43
CA ASP A 173 1.81 10.58 -3.69
C ASP A 173 2.72 9.38 -3.94
N SER A 174 3.43 8.96 -2.92
CA SER A 174 4.36 7.83 -3.00
C SER A 174 4.70 7.29 -1.61
N PHE A 175 5.32 6.12 -1.57
CA PHE A 175 5.92 5.57 -0.38
C PHE A 175 7.35 5.09 -0.64
N THR A 176 8.16 4.99 0.41
CA THR A 176 9.54 4.53 0.35
C THR A 176 9.68 3.20 1.06
N VAL A 177 10.34 2.26 0.41
CA VAL A 177 10.71 0.95 0.97
C VAL A 177 12.22 0.88 1.10
N SER A 178 12.70 0.68 2.32
CA SER A 178 14.10 0.43 2.62
C SER A 178 14.42 -1.05 2.40
N VAL A 179 15.44 -1.34 1.61
CA VAL A 179 15.82 -2.71 1.20
C VAL A 179 17.34 -2.86 1.13
N PRO A 180 17.89 -4.08 1.22
CA PRO A 180 19.33 -4.29 1.10
C PRO A 180 19.92 -3.89 -0.26
N ASP A 181 19.19 -4.14 -1.35
CA ASP A 181 19.61 -3.76 -2.73
C ASP A 181 18.44 -3.04 -3.44
N PRO A 182 18.45 -1.68 -3.42
CA PRO A 182 17.39 -0.88 -4.04
C PRO A 182 17.28 -1.07 -5.55
N ASP A 183 18.39 -1.26 -6.25
CA ASP A 183 18.39 -1.38 -7.70
C ASP A 183 17.86 -2.74 -8.16
N PHE A 184 18.23 -3.81 -7.44
CA PHE A 184 17.66 -5.13 -7.66
C PHE A 184 16.15 -5.11 -7.38
N THR A 185 15.74 -4.61 -6.23
CA THR A 185 14.32 -4.60 -5.84
C THR A 185 13.48 -3.75 -6.79
N ARG A 186 13.99 -2.60 -7.23
CA ARG A 186 13.31 -1.75 -8.23
C ARG A 186 13.08 -2.51 -9.55
N LYS A 187 14.10 -3.18 -10.06
CA LYS A 187 13.99 -3.99 -11.29
C LYS A 187 13.00 -5.15 -11.09
N HIS A 188 13.07 -5.80 -9.94
CA HIS A 188 12.17 -6.89 -9.58
C HIS A 188 10.71 -6.42 -9.56
N TRP A 189 10.39 -5.36 -8.83
CA TRP A 189 9.04 -4.79 -8.78
C TRP A 189 8.55 -4.30 -10.14
N THR A 190 9.44 -3.75 -10.96
CA THR A 190 9.11 -3.39 -12.36
C THR A 190 8.73 -4.63 -13.17
N THR A 191 9.45 -5.74 -13.02
CA THR A 191 9.13 -7.01 -13.69
C THR A 191 7.78 -7.58 -13.19
N LEU A 192 7.49 -7.43 -11.90
CA LEU A 192 6.20 -7.83 -11.31
C LEU A 192 5.04 -6.90 -11.72
N GLY A 193 5.34 -5.71 -12.24
CA GLY A 193 4.34 -4.70 -12.59
C GLY A 193 3.68 -4.04 -11.38
N ILE A 194 4.38 -3.94 -10.24
CA ILE A 194 3.89 -3.36 -8.97
C ILE A 194 4.71 -2.15 -8.51
N ASN A 195 5.37 -1.47 -9.43
CA ASN A 195 6.30 -0.35 -9.14
C ASN A 195 5.65 1.04 -9.20
N GLU A 196 4.33 1.13 -9.14
CA GLU A 196 3.61 2.39 -9.11
C GLU A 196 3.75 3.06 -7.73
N ALA A 197 4.02 4.36 -7.70
CA ALA A 197 4.12 5.22 -6.52
C ALA A 197 5.14 4.76 -5.44
N VAL A 198 6.14 3.94 -5.79
CA VAL A 198 7.14 3.41 -4.85
C VAL A 198 8.54 3.90 -5.14
N ARG A 199 9.31 4.17 -4.06
CA ARG A 199 10.74 4.44 -4.08
C ARG A 199 11.49 3.40 -3.27
N PHE A 200 12.71 3.07 -3.68
CA PHE A 200 13.57 2.13 -2.96
C PHE A 200 14.84 2.83 -2.53
N VAL A 201 15.22 2.64 -1.26
CA VAL A 201 16.45 3.16 -0.65
C VAL A 201 17.18 2.04 0.08
N ALA A 202 18.48 2.21 0.32
CA ALA A 202 19.25 1.23 1.07
C ALA A 202 18.86 1.27 2.56
N CYS A 203 18.61 0.10 3.16
CA CYS A 203 18.27 -0.01 4.57
C CYS A 203 19.49 0.03 5.52
N GLY A 204 20.72 -0.15 5.00
CA GLY A 204 21.90 -0.28 5.85
C GLY A 204 21.74 -1.46 6.82
N ASP A 205 22.00 -1.19 8.10
CA ASP A 205 21.88 -2.18 9.19
C ASP A 205 20.47 -2.26 9.79
N GLN A 206 19.52 -1.46 9.27
CA GLN A 206 18.14 -1.48 9.74
C GLN A 206 17.33 -2.59 9.05
N PRO A 207 16.25 -3.09 9.67
CA PRO A 207 15.33 -4.01 9.01
C PRO A 207 14.77 -3.42 7.72
N GLU A 208 14.63 -4.26 6.69
CA GLU A 208 13.89 -3.87 5.49
C GLU A 208 12.41 -3.65 5.80
N GLY A 209 11.79 -2.69 5.12
CA GLY A 209 10.37 -2.37 5.30
C GLY A 209 9.96 -1.06 4.65
N LEU A 210 8.66 -0.76 4.72
CA LEU A 210 8.10 0.52 4.36
C LEU A 210 8.45 1.54 5.46
N THR A 211 9.14 2.62 5.10
CA THR A 211 9.74 3.57 6.07
C THR A 211 9.26 5.00 5.92
N GLU A 212 8.63 5.34 4.79
CA GLU A 212 8.14 6.69 4.54
C GLU A 212 6.88 6.67 3.66
N VAL A 213 5.97 7.62 3.91
CA VAL A 213 4.86 7.96 3.01
C VAL A 213 4.94 9.44 2.68
N THR A 214 4.96 9.78 1.41
CA THR A 214 4.93 11.16 0.93
C THR A 214 3.51 11.53 0.52
N MET A 215 2.99 12.62 1.05
CA MET A 215 1.63 13.10 0.80
C MET A 215 1.64 14.50 0.19
N LYS A 216 0.68 14.78 -0.70
CA LYS A 216 0.46 16.14 -1.19
C LYS A 216 -0.23 16.98 -0.13
N CYS A 217 0.36 18.14 0.14
CA CYS A 217 -0.15 19.09 1.11
C CYS A 217 -1.24 19.98 0.49
N VAL A 218 -2.31 20.21 1.24
CA VAL A 218 -3.35 21.20 0.87
C VAL A 218 -2.89 22.60 1.24
N ASP A 219 -2.32 22.76 2.43
CA ASP A 219 -1.77 24.03 2.91
C ASP A 219 -0.31 24.20 2.46
N SER A 220 -0.09 25.09 1.51
CA SER A 220 1.25 25.35 0.96
C SER A 220 2.28 25.82 2.00
N SER A 221 1.83 26.38 3.15
CA SER A 221 2.72 26.80 4.23
C SER A 221 3.37 25.63 4.96
N ARG A 222 2.80 24.42 4.84
CA ARG A 222 3.26 23.20 5.48
C ARG A 222 4.11 22.31 4.58
N VAL A 223 4.34 22.72 3.34
CA VAL A 223 5.21 21.98 2.41
C VAL A 223 6.63 21.87 2.96
N GLY A 224 7.16 20.64 3.00
CA GLY A 224 8.47 20.32 3.58
C GLY A 224 8.40 19.89 5.05
N GLU A 225 7.25 19.96 5.71
CA GLU A 225 7.08 19.34 7.03
C GLU A 225 7.15 17.82 6.96
N SER A 226 7.56 17.21 8.05
CA SER A 226 7.54 15.77 8.23
C SER A 226 7.18 15.41 9.67
N PHE A 227 6.54 14.23 9.83
CA PHE A 227 6.12 13.69 11.11
C PHE A 227 6.66 12.28 11.28
N GLN A 228 6.99 11.92 12.52
CA GLN A 228 7.22 10.52 12.90
C GLN A 228 5.91 9.94 13.42
N LEU A 229 5.25 9.09 12.65
CA LEU A 229 3.97 8.48 12.99
C LEU A 229 4.06 6.97 12.79
N CYS A 230 3.67 6.20 13.81
CA CYS A 230 3.70 4.73 13.74
C CYS A 230 5.02 4.18 13.19
N GLY A 231 6.16 4.69 13.67
CA GLY A 231 7.50 4.19 13.28
C GLY A 231 7.95 4.52 11.87
N ILE A 232 7.18 5.30 11.10
CA ILE A 232 7.56 5.76 9.76
C ILE A 232 7.60 7.29 9.68
N THR A 233 8.21 7.81 8.63
CA THR A 233 8.15 9.23 8.29
C THR A 233 6.96 9.51 7.37
N ILE A 234 6.11 10.49 7.71
CA ILE A 234 5.13 11.09 6.80
C ILE A 234 5.69 12.43 6.34
N SER A 235 5.93 12.61 5.05
CA SER A 235 6.50 13.85 4.47
C SER A 235 5.47 14.57 3.62
N LEU A 236 5.37 15.90 3.79
CA LEU A 236 4.44 16.77 3.05
C LEU A 236 5.17 17.45 1.88
N LYS A 237 4.58 17.37 0.69
CA LYS A 237 5.09 18.05 -0.51
C LYS A 237 4.01 18.89 -1.21
N ALA A 238 4.44 19.69 -2.18
CA ALA A 238 3.54 20.47 -3.05
C ALA A 238 2.66 19.58 -3.94
#